data_06865940143aa23e181b2dd47370dd9e
#
_entry.id   06865940143aa23e181b2dd47370dd9e
#
_cell.length_a   1.000
_cell.length_b   1.000
_cell.length_c   1.000
_cell.angle_alpha   90.00
_cell.angle_beta   90.00
_cell.angle_gamma   90.00
#
_symmetry.space_group_name_H-M   'P 1'
#
loop_
_entity.id
_entity.type
_entity.pdbx_description
1 polymer ?
#
loop_
_entity_poly.entity_id
_entity_poly.type
_entity_poly.pdbx_seq_one_letter_code
_entity_poly.pdbx_strand_id
1 'polypeptide(L)'
;NFTYYILGLFLALSFFSHNFSQCYYVVDMQDTWGDGWNGASIDVDINGVPATSFGFTNGNNSTDSVFTLNGDIVEFNFVSGNWDTEITFQVYDPSGVQILNIGPFATNDGNDGFLLTDTSNSTCLPQNVSVTFRVDMNNTVASFTIPEINGDWNSYCGNCDVLSDPDGDNIWETTLTLLSGSYEYYFSADNLQIQETLNSSEVCTNGDPNSTRRLISISNQNIILPIVCWNSCSQCNDFPQPPSGVS
;
A
#
# COMPACT_ATOMS: atom_id res chain seq x y z
N ASN A 1 60.26 -39.13 -11.01
CA ASN A 1 59.26 -38.12 -11.45
C ASN A 1 57.95 -38.34 -10.71
N PHE A 2 57.75 -37.54 -9.65
CA PHE A 2 56.49 -37.49 -8.92
C PHE A 2 55.73 -36.27 -9.42
N THR A 3 54.63 -36.53 -10.11
CA THR A 3 53.70 -35.49 -10.58
C THR A 3 52.67 -35.25 -9.49
N TYR A 4 52.74 -34.07 -8.85
CA TYR A 4 51.71 -33.65 -7.90
C TYR A 4 50.51 -33.09 -8.66
N TYR A 5 49.34 -33.75 -8.57
CA TYR A 5 48.06 -33.16 -8.98
C TYR A 5 47.55 -32.29 -7.83
N ILE A 6 47.55 -30.98 -8.05
CA ILE A 6 46.86 -30.04 -7.20
C ILE A 6 45.37 -30.09 -7.59
N LEU A 7 44.58 -30.75 -6.74
CA LEU A 7 43.13 -30.73 -6.84
C LEU A 7 42.63 -29.40 -6.30
N GLY A 8 42.37 -28.44 -7.21
CA GLY A 8 41.76 -27.16 -6.83
C GLY A 8 40.31 -27.37 -6.43
N LEU A 9 40.03 -27.21 -5.14
CA LEU A 9 38.70 -27.16 -4.60
C LEU A 9 38.07 -25.82 -5.01
N PHE A 10 37.30 -25.81 -6.10
CA PHE A 10 36.43 -24.68 -6.44
C PHE A 10 35.27 -24.63 -5.45
N LEU A 11 35.38 -23.76 -4.46
CA LEU A 11 34.25 -23.39 -3.60
C LEU A 11 33.30 -22.59 -4.47
N ALA A 12 32.24 -23.22 -4.98
CA ALA A 12 31.17 -22.51 -5.65
C ALA A 12 30.43 -21.69 -4.60
N LEU A 13 30.79 -20.40 -4.47
CA LEU A 13 29.94 -19.43 -3.82
C LEU A 13 28.68 -19.30 -4.68
N SER A 14 27.61 -19.95 -4.26
CA SER A 14 26.28 -19.64 -4.77
C SER A 14 25.92 -18.23 -4.32
N PHE A 15 26.20 -17.24 -5.15
CA PHE A 15 25.58 -15.95 -5.03
C PHE A 15 24.08 -16.15 -5.27
N PHE A 16 23.29 -16.09 -4.23
CA PHE A 16 21.86 -15.86 -4.35
C PHE A 16 21.74 -14.45 -4.95
N SER A 17 21.64 -14.36 -6.27
CA SER A 17 21.25 -13.14 -6.93
C SER A 17 19.76 -12.94 -6.64
N HIS A 18 19.44 -12.19 -5.61
CA HIS A 18 18.14 -11.60 -5.49
C HIS A 18 17.97 -10.71 -6.74
N ASN A 19 17.03 -11.07 -7.62
CA ASN A 19 16.63 -10.19 -8.69
C ASN A 19 15.83 -9.05 -8.06
N PHE A 20 16.53 -8.06 -7.53
CA PHE A 20 15.89 -6.84 -7.04
C PHE A 20 15.17 -6.18 -8.23
N SER A 21 13.88 -6.01 -8.10
CA SER A 21 13.14 -5.19 -9.04
C SER A 21 13.56 -3.73 -8.80
N GLN A 22 14.09 -3.07 -9.81
CA GLN A 22 14.60 -1.69 -9.74
C GLN A 22 13.57 -0.64 -9.30
N CYS A 23 12.38 -1.07 -8.91
CA CYS A 23 11.23 -0.24 -8.56
C CYS A 23 10.75 -0.46 -7.12
N TYR A 24 11.39 -1.33 -6.36
CA TYR A 24 10.87 -1.77 -5.07
C TYR A 24 11.91 -1.68 -3.98
N TYR A 25 11.52 -1.14 -2.83
CA TYR A 25 12.19 -1.50 -1.59
C TYR A 25 11.77 -2.90 -1.20
N VAL A 26 12.72 -3.69 -0.73
CA VAL A 26 12.49 -5.07 -0.29
C VAL A 26 12.79 -5.15 1.19
N VAL A 27 11.89 -5.79 1.94
CA VAL A 27 12.04 -6.04 3.37
C VAL A 27 12.12 -7.55 3.60
N ASP A 28 13.30 -8.02 4.02
CA ASP A 28 13.51 -9.39 4.45
C ASP A 28 13.31 -9.48 5.95
N MET A 29 12.31 -10.25 6.37
CA MET A 29 11.85 -10.39 7.74
C MET A 29 12.18 -11.77 8.28
N GLN A 30 12.68 -11.88 9.51
CA GLN A 30 12.97 -13.13 10.18
C GLN A 30 12.37 -13.16 11.58
N ASP A 31 12.00 -14.36 11.99
CA ASP A 31 11.56 -14.72 13.33
C ASP A 31 12.29 -15.98 13.80
N THR A 32 12.88 -15.94 15.00
CA THR A 32 13.71 -17.06 15.48
C THR A 32 12.91 -18.24 16.00
N TRP A 33 11.67 -18.06 16.43
CA TRP A 33 10.81 -19.13 16.96
C TRP A 33 9.92 -19.76 15.89
N GLY A 34 9.62 -19.06 14.82
CA GLY A 34 8.86 -19.59 13.70
C GLY A 34 7.36 -19.52 13.85
N ASP A 35 6.87 -18.70 14.75
CA ASP A 35 5.45 -18.44 14.96
C ASP A 35 5.01 -17.07 14.42
N GLY A 36 5.92 -16.36 13.73
CA GLY A 36 5.69 -15.07 13.10
C GLY A 36 5.92 -13.89 14.05
N TRP A 37 5.62 -12.68 13.58
CA TRP A 37 5.96 -11.45 14.28
C TRP A 37 4.99 -11.04 15.40
N ASN A 38 4.03 -11.90 15.75
CA ASN A 38 3.18 -11.77 16.94
C ASN A 38 2.52 -10.37 17.09
N GLY A 39 2.12 -9.78 15.97
CA GLY A 39 1.48 -8.48 15.90
C GLY A 39 2.42 -7.31 15.64
N ALA A 40 3.74 -7.52 15.60
CA ALA A 40 4.66 -6.48 15.16
C ALA A 40 4.56 -6.25 13.65
N SER A 41 4.90 -5.02 13.23
CA SER A 41 4.94 -4.65 11.81
C SER A 41 6.00 -3.58 11.51
N ILE A 42 6.27 -3.41 10.22
CA ILE A 42 6.98 -2.25 9.67
C ILE A 42 5.98 -1.49 8.84
N ASP A 43 5.60 -0.32 9.32
CA ASP A 43 4.73 0.59 8.58
C ASP A 43 5.58 1.43 7.63
N VAL A 44 5.12 1.56 6.39
CA VAL A 44 5.83 2.29 5.34
C VAL A 44 4.97 3.40 4.81
N ASP A 45 5.50 4.62 4.89
CA ASP A 45 4.90 5.81 4.28
C ASP A 45 5.69 6.20 3.03
N ILE A 46 4.99 6.65 1.98
CA ILE A 46 5.58 7.22 0.78
C ILE A 46 5.08 8.65 0.62
N ASN A 47 6.01 9.61 0.58
CA ASN A 47 5.71 11.05 0.51
C ASN A 47 4.78 11.52 1.63
N GLY A 48 4.90 10.92 2.82
CA GLY A 48 4.06 11.21 3.99
C GLY A 48 2.67 10.57 3.96
N VAL A 49 2.43 9.63 3.05
CA VAL A 49 1.17 8.89 2.92
C VAL A 49 1.40 7.43 3.30
N PRO A 50 0.59 6.84 4.20
CA PRO A 50 0.65 5.41 4.48
C PRO A 50 0.49 4.57 3.21
N ALA A 51 1.48 3.75 2.90
CA ALA A 51 1.51 2.94 1.69
C ALA A 51 1.22 1.47 1.99
N THR A 52 1.86 0.90 3.02
CA THR A 52 1.72 -0.50 3.38
C THR A 52 2.23 -0.76 4.80
N SER A 53 1.90 -1.94 5.33
CA SER A 53 2.44 -2.45 6.58
C SER A 53 2.89 -3.88 6.36
N PHE A 54 4.13 -4.20 6.75
CA PHE A 54 4.75 -5.51 6.59
C PHE A 54 4.84 -6.24 7.93
N GLY A 55 4.48 -7.49 7.92
CA GLY A 55 4.57 -8.41 9.03
C GLY A 55 4.03 -9.78 8.61
N PHE A 56 4.25 -10.82 9.41
CA PHE A 56 3.74 -12.15 9.10
C PHE A 56 3.35 -12.90 10.35
N THR A 57 2.40 -13.84 10.22
CA THR A 57 1.71 -14.48 11.34
C THR A 57 2.12 -15.92 11.58
N ASN A 58 3.01 -16.47 10.76
CA ASN A 58 3.49 -17.85 10.89
C ASN A 58 4.75 -18.08 10.06
N GLY A 59 5.68 -18.88 10.57
CA GLY A 59 6.95 -19.22 9.90
C GLY A 59 8.14 -18.41 10.40
N ASN A 60 9.34 -18.79 9.96
CA ASN A 60 10.60 -18.21 10.40
C ASN A 60 11.05 -16.99 9.57
N ASN A 61 10.47 -16.76 8.41
CA ASN A 61 10.83 -15.67 7.53
C ASN A 61 9.71 -15.32 6.54
N SER A 62 9.72 -14.08 6.09
CA SER A 62 8.93 -13.58 4.97
C SER A 62 9.72 -12.49 4.26
N THR A 63 9.47 -12.30 2.97
CA THR A 63 10.00 -11.20 2.18
C THR A 63 8.85 -10.47 1.52
N ASP A 64 8.78 -9.16 1.74
CA ASP A 64 7.78 -8.29 1.14
C ASP A 64 8.44 -7.10 0.45
N SER A 65 7.66 -6.35 -0.33
CA SER A 65 8.20 -5.22 -1.08
C SER A 65 7.17 -4.11 -1.30
N VAL A 66 7.65 -2.88 -1.38
CA VAL A 66 6.83 -1.70 -1.69
C VAL A 66 7.37 -1.01 -2.94
N PHE A 67 6.45 -0.71 -3.87
CA PHE A 67 6.76 0.01 -5.11
C PHE A 67 7.05 1.48 -4.84
N THR A 68 8.06 2.02 -5.52
CA THR A 68 8.40 3.46 -5.46
C THR A 68 8.82 3.98 -6.81
N LEU A 69 8.64 5.28 -7.02
CA LEU A 69 9.19 6.02 -8.16
C LEU A 69 10.49 6.72 -7.77
N ASN A 70 11.25 7.12 -8.76
CA ASN A 70 12.48 7.88 -8.51
C ASN A 70 12.18 9.21 -7.82
N GLY A 71 12.83 9.43 -6.69
CA GLY A 71 12.68 10.64 -5.88
C GLY A 71 11.57 10.58 -4.83
N ASP A 72 10.80 9.48 -4.74
CA ASP A 72 9.87 9.29 -3.62
C ASP A 72 10.61 9.31 -2.29
N ILE A 73 10.03 9.98 -1.30
CA ILE A 73 10.51 9.94 0.09
C ILE A 73 9.81 8.77 0.77
N VAL A 74 10.59 7.79 1.22
CA VAL A 74 10.10 6.57 1.86
C VAL A 74 10.49 6.57 3.33
N GLU A 75 9.52 6.42 4.21
CA GLU A 75 9.72 6.37 5.64
C GLU A 75 9.32 5.00 6.18
N PHE A 76 10.17 4.43 7.02
CA PHE A 76 9.96 3.15 7.67
C PHE A 76 9.81 3.36 9.17
N ASN A 77 8.74 2.82 9.77
CA ASN A 77 8.45 2.88 11.18
C ASN A 77 8.21 1.47 11.71
N PHE A 78 8.81 1.10 12.85
CA PHE A 78 8.52 -0.17 13.52
C PHE A 78 7.34 0.00 14.48
N VAL A 79 6.40 -0.92 14.40
CA VAL A 79 5.30 -1.07 15.35
C VAL A 79 5.55 -2.33 16.16
N SER A 80 5.70 -2.17 17.45
CA SER A 80 6.00 -3.25 18.41
C SER A 80 4.82 -4.22 18.52
N GLY A 81 5.14 -5.52 18.57
CA GLY A 81 4.19 -6.57 18.89
C GLY A 81 4.43 -7.19 20.25
N ASN A 82 4.34 -8.52 20.28
CA ASN A 82 4.82 -9.34 21.41
C ASN A 82 6.07 -10.09 20.92
N TRP A 83 7.03 -10.29 21.80
CA TRP A 83 8.25 -11.06 21.50
C TRP A 83 9.19 -10.42 20.47
N ASP A 84 9.31 -9.09 20.46
CA ASP A 84 10.20 -8.37 19.53
C ASP A 84 11.66 -8.83 19.61
N THR A 85 12.07 -9.48 20.73
CA THR A 85 13.42 -10.08 20.87
C THR A 85 13.71 -11.21 19.88
N GLU A 86 12.70 -11.71 19.18
CA GLU A 86 12.81 -12.78 18.18
C GLU A 86 12.92 -12.23 16.77
N ILE A 87 12.64 -10.95 16.60
CA ILE A 87 12.50 -10.26 15.32
C ILE A 87 13.84 -9.70 14.84
N THR A 88 14.17 -10.00 13.60
CA THR A 88 15.22 -9.31 12.84
C THR A 88 14.72 -9.01 11.43
N PHE A 89 15.22 -7.94 10.83
CA PHE A 89 14.88 -7.62 9.44
C PHE A 89 15.94 -6.76 8.77
N GLN A 90 15.96 -6.82 7.45
CA GLN A 90 16.80 -6.02 6.58
C GLN A 90 15.94 -5.29 5.56
N VAL A 91 16.31 -4.04 5.23
CA VAL A 91 15.67 -3.28 4.16
C VAL A 91 16.71 -3.02 3.08
N TYR A 92 16.32 -3.27 1.84
CA TYR A 92 17.12 -3.03 0.65
C TYR A 92 16.44 -1.98 -0.22
N ASP A 93 17.21 -1.03 -0.73
CA ASP A 93 16.74 -0.02 -1.65
C ASP A 93 16.48 -0.60 -3.06
N PRO A 94 15.86 0.14 -3.99
CA PRO A 94 15.61 -0.33 -5.36
C PRO A 94 16.86 -0.72 -6.15
N SER A 95 18.05 -0.28 -5.76
CA SER A 95 19.31 -0.71 -6.36
C SER A 95 19.87 -2.02 -5.76
N GLY A 96 19.22 -2.53 -4.72
CA GLY A 96 19.63 -3.74 -4.01
C GLY A 96 20.67 -3.50 -2.92
N VAL A 97 20.89 -2.25 -2.52
CA VAL A 97 21.78 -1.91 -1.41
C VAL A 97 21.02 -2.05 -0.10
N GLN A 98 21.61 -2.79 0.85
CA GLN A 98 21.05 -2.88 2.19
C GLN A 98 21.21 -1.54 2.90
N ILE A 99 20.09 -0.89 3.23
CA ILE A 99 20.06 0.42 3.89
C ILE A 99 19.71 0.33 5.38
N LEU A 100 19.13 -0.79 5.80
CA LEU A 100 18.78 -1.03 7.21
C LEU A 100 19.01 -2.48 7.58
N ASN A 101 19.42 -2.71 8.84
CA ASN A 101 19.55 -4.03 9.44
C ASN A 101 19.27 -3.89 10.94
N ILE A 102 18.14 -4.43 11.38
CA ILE A 102 17.63 -4.26 12.74
C ILE A 102 17.38 -5.61 13.41
N GLY A 103 17.53 -5.61 14.72
CA GLY A 103 17.21 -6.71 15.63
C GLY A 103 18.40 -7.65 15.91
N PRO A 104 18.21 -8.62 16.81
CA PRO A 104 17.01 -8.71 17.65
C PRO A 104 16.89 -7.53 18.62
N PHE A 105 15.65 -7.16 18.96
CA PHE A 105 15.42 -6.08 19.94
C PHE A 105 15.82 -6.54 21.36
N ALA A 106 16.05 -5.58 22.26
CA ALA A 106 16.47 -5.87 23.64
C ALA A 106 15.31 -6.23 24.57
N THR A 107 14.09 -5.84 24.21
CA THR A 107 12.85 -6.05 24.96
C THR A 107 11.79 -6.71 24.08
N ASN A 108 10.85 -7.41 24.71
CA ASN A 108 9.78 -8.15 24.01
C ASN A 108 8.64 -7.27 23.50
N ASP A 109 8.60 -6.02 23.93
CA ASP A 109 7.56 -5.05 23.60
C ASP A 109 8.08 -3.61 23.74
N GLY A 110 7.27 -2.64 23.29
CA GLY A 110 7.54 -1.22 23.47
C GLY A 110 8.72 -0.69 22.63
N ASN A 111 9.03 -1.35 21.51
CA ASN A 111 10.12 -0.94 20.61
C ASN A 111 9.62 -0.07 19.44
N ASP A 112 8.40 0.50 19.55
CA ASP A 112 7.84 1.38 18.53
C ASP A 112 8.78 2.53 18.19
N GLY A 113 8.89 2.87 16.94
CA GLY A 113 9.62 4.07 16.56
C GLY A 113 10.03 4.16 15.11
N PHE A 114 10.42 5.37 14.79
CA PHE A 114 11.02 5.72 13.52
C PHE A 114 12.34 4.94 13.30
N LEU A 115 12.47 4.38 12.12
CA LEU A 115 13.65 3.62 11.71
C LEU A 115 14.54 4.40 10.74
N LEU A 116 13.98 4.86 9.64
CA LEU A 116 14.72 5.45 8.54
C LEU A 116 13.79 6.25 7.63
N THR A 117 14.29 7.38 7.12
CA THR A 117 13.78 8.02 5.89
C THR A 117 14.83 7.87 4.80
N ASP A 118 14.42 7.47 3.61
CA ASP A 118 15.27 7.37 2.43
C ASP A 118 14.60 8.03 1.22
N THR A 119 15.41 8.45 0.24
CA THR A 119 14.92 8.97 -1.04
C THR A 119 15.12 7.90 -2.10
N SER A 120 14.05 7.44 -2.70
CA SER A 120 14.07 6.35 -3.67
C SER A 120 14.97 6.68 -4.86
N ASN A 121 15.93 5.80 -5.11
CA ASN A 121 16.78 5.76 -6.30
C ASN A 121 16.22 4.86 -7.41
N SER A 122 14.92 4.57 -7.35
CA SER A 122 14.23 3.75 -8.35
C SER A 122 14.48 4.26 -9.76
N THR A 123 14.71 3.36 -10.71
CA THR A 123 14.83 3.68 -12.13
C THR A 123 13.49 3.58 -12.87
N CYS A 124 12.41 3.30 -12.15
CA CYS A 124 11.08 3.18 -12.73
C CYS A 124 10.51 4.52 -13.14
N LEU A 125 10.14 4.59 -14.40
CA LEU A 125 9.36 5.70 -14.93
C LEU A 125 7.88 5.44 -14.72
N PRO A 126 7.07 6.48 -14.46
CA PRO A 126 5.61 6.35 -14.41
C PRO A 126 5.08 5.72 -15.71
N GLN A 127 4.18 4.77 -15.58
CA GLN A 127 3.54 4.08 -16.70
C GLN A 127 2.04 4.25 -16.66
N ASN A 128 1.42 4.27 -17.84
CA ASN A 128 -0.03 4.21 -17.93
C ASN A 128 -0.52 2.83 -17.49
N VAL A 129 -1.39 2.83 -16.48
CA VAL A 129 -2.01 1.63 -15.93
C VAL A 129 -3.52 1.80 -15.85
N SER A 130 -4.22 0.68 -15.93
CA SER A 130 -5.68 0.63 -15.80
C SER A 130 -6.04 0.54 -14.31
N VAL A 131 -6.79 1.52 -13.82
CA VAL A 131 -7.22 1.62 -12.41
C VAL A 131 -8.74 1.60 -12.37
N THR A 132 -9.33 0.59 -11.72
CA THR A 132 -10.76 0.52 -11.51
C THR A 132 -11.11 1.03 -10.11
N PHE A 133 -11.85 2.12 -10.05
CA PHE A 133 -12.40 2.70 -8.82
C PHE A 133 -13.80 2.16 -8.60
N ARG A 134 -14.14 1.89 -7.33
CA ARG A 134 -15.45 1.35 -6.95
C ARG A 134 -15.95 2.00 -5.66
N VAL A 135 -17.20 2.44 -5.65
CA VAL A 135 -17.85 3.03 -4.48
C VAL A 135 -19.23 2.43 -4.27
N ASP A 136 -19.50 2.04 -3.02
CA ASP A 136 -20.83 1.58 -2.59
C ASP A 136 -21.67 2.78 -2.18
N MET A 137 -22.78 2.98 -2.89
CA MET A 137 -23.74 4.07 -2.69
C MET A 137 -24.98 3.64 -1.93
N ASN A 138 -25.06 2.39 -1.44
CA ASN A 138 -26.25 1.84 -0.76
C ASN A 138 -26.67 2.64 0.49
N ASN A 139 -25.72 3.28 1.16
CA ASN A 139 -25.97 4.06 2.37
C ASN A 139 -26.08 5.59 2.11
N THR A 140 -26.18 6.01 0.85
CA THR A 140 -26.33 7.42 0.50
C THR A 140 -27.73 7.89 0.80
N VAL A 141 -27.87 8.92 1.62
CA VAL A 141 -29.17 9.52 2.00
C VAL A 141 -29.69 10.53 0.97
N ALA A 142 -28.83 11.03 0.10
CA ALA A 142 -29.20 11.97 -0.96
C ALA A 142 -29.63 11.24 -2.23
N SER A 143 -30.67 11.73 -2.90
CA SER A 143 -31.00 11.25 -4.24
C SER A 143 -30.00 11.80 -5.24
N PHE A 144 -29.45 10.95 -6.07
CA PHE A 144 -28.50 11.28 -7.13
C PHE A 144 -28.90 10.58 -8.44
N THR A 145 -28.35 11.05 -9.55
CA THR A 145 -28.57 10.47 -10.87
C THR A 145 -27.32 9.74 -11.37
N ILE A 146 -26.17 10.37 -11.33
CA ILE A 146 -24.92 9.85 -11.87
C ILE A 146 -23.77 10.17 -10.90
N PRO A 147 -23.16 9.18 -10.25
CA PRO A 147 -21.92 9.37 -9.52
C PRO A 147 -20.73 9.60 -10.44
N GLU A 148 -19.75 10.28 -9.92
CA GLU A 148 -18.53 10.67 -10.62
C GLU A 148 -17.33 10.63 -9.69
N ILE A 149 -16.12 10.49 -10.24
CA ILE A 149 -14.88 10.57 -9.51
C ILE A 149 -14.07 11.78 -9.95
N ASN A 150 -13.54 12.50 -9.00
CA ASN A 150 -12.78 13.71 -9.22
C ASN A 150 -11.41 13.60 -8.54
N GLY A 151 -10.37 13.85 -9.28
CA GLY A 151 -9.01 13.75 -8.78
C GLY A 151 -8.05 14.71 -9.48
N ASP A 152 -6.80 14.67 -9.05
CA ASP A 152 -5.73 15.50 -9.63
C ASP A 152 -5.61 15.32 -11.14
N TRP A 153 -5.85 14.10 -11.64
CA TRP A 153 -5.73 13.77 -13.07
C TRP A 153 -6.74 14.48 -13.97
N ASN A 154 -7.93 14.82 -13.44
CA ASN A 154 -8.97 15.51 -14.20
C ASN A 154 -9.24 16.95 -13.69
N SER A 155 -8.35 17.47 -12.83
CA SER A 155 -8.47 18.81 -12.22
C SER A 155 -9.82 19.06 -11.52
N TYR A 156 -10.40 17.98 -10.97
CA TYR A 156 -11.67 18.03 -10.22
C TYR A 156 -12.85 18.60 -11.03
N CYS A 157 -12.97 18.18 -12.29
CA CYS A 157 -13.87 18.80 -13.28
C CYS A 157 -15.36 18.45 -13.13
N GLY A 158 -15.74 17.64 -12.14
CA GLY A 158 -17.12 17.17 -11.99
C GLY A 158 -17.39 15.96 -12.88
N ASN A 159 -18.25 16.11 -13.88
CA ASN A 159 -18.75 15.02 -14.73
C ASN A 159 -17.78 14.53 -15.83
N CYS A 160 -16.47 14.72 -15.69
CA CYS A 160 -15.50 14.21 -16.65
C CYS A 160 -15.32 12.68 -16.57
N ASP A 161 -15.33 12.13 -15.38
CA ASP A 161 -15.15 10.69 -15.12
C ASP A 161 -16.36 10.16 -14.35
N VAL A 162 -17.39 9.76 -15.08
CA VAL A 162 -18.63 9.22 -14.51
C VAL A 162 -18.48 7.73 -14.20
N LEU A 163 -19.21 7.27 -13.16
CA LEU A 163 -19.30 5.87 -12.81
C LEU A 163 -20.55 5.24 -13.42
N SER A 164 -20.56 3.93 -13.49
CA SER A 164 -21.69 3.10 -13.94
C SER A 164 -21.97 1.97 -12.98
N ASP A 165 -23.22 1.55 -12.92
CA ASP A 165 -23.71 0.41 -12.14
C ASP A 165 -24.54 -0.47 -13.09
N PRO A 166 -23.90 -1.37 -13.87
CA PRO A 166 -24.57 -2.13 -14.91
C PRO A 166 -25.42 -3.30 -14.38
N ASP A 167 -25.16 -3.79 -13.18
CA ASP A 167 -25.88 -4.90 -12.56
C ASP A 167 -26.91 -4.47 -11.49
N GLY A 168 -26.89 -3.19 -11.11
CA GLY A 168 -27.92 -2.57 -10.26
C GLY A 168 -27.77 -2.91 -8.78
N ASP A 169 -26.55 -3.21 -8.33
CA ASP A 169 -26.26 -3.54 -6.92
C ASP A 169 -25.90 -2.30 -6.06
N ASN A 170 -25.92 -1.10 -6.67
CA ASN A 170 -25.48 0.18 -6.13
C ASN A 170 -23.97 0.26 -5.80
N ILE A 171 -23.16 -0.63 -6.34
CA ILE A 171 -21.70 -0.47 -6.39
C ILE A 171 -21.36 0.15 -7.74
N TRP A 172 -21.02 1.40 -7.70
CA TRP A 172 -20.69 2.18 -8.89
C TRP A 172 -19.21 2.09 -9.20
N GLU A 173 -18.87 1.89 -10.47
CA GLU A 173 -17.49 1.69 -10.88
C GLU A 173 -17.12 2.44 -12.17
N THR A 174 -15.85 2.77 -12.29
CA THR A 174 -15.24 3.28 -13.53
C THR A 174 -13.79 2.82 -13.62
N THR A 175 -13.31 2.59 -14.82
CA THR A 175 -11.92 2.23 -15.09
C THR A 175 -11.24 3.37 -15.86
N LEU A 176 -10.20 3.93 -15.28
CA LEU A 176 -9.42 5.01 -15.84
C LEU A 176 -8.02 4.53 -16.25
N THR A 177 -7.42 5.17 -17.23
CA THR A 177 -5.99 5.00 -17.53
C THR A 177 -5.22 6.16 -16.92
N LEU A 178 -4.47 5.88 -15.86
CA LEU A 178 -3.68 6.86 -15.11
C LEU A 178 -2.19 6.52 -15.19
N LEU A 179 -1.32 7.51 -15.05
CA LEU A 179 0.09 7.25 -14.79
C LEU A 179 0.24 6.65 -13.38
N SER A 180 1.21 5.79 -13.18
CA SER A 180 1.58 5.38 -11.81
C SER A 180 2.08 6.60 -11.03
N GLY A 181 1.73 6.67 -9.74
CA GLY A 181 2.01 7.82 -8.87
C GLY A 181 1.00 7.95 -7.75
N SER A 182 1.10 9.01 -6.97
CA SER A 182 0.18 9.32 -5.88
C SER A 182 -0.81 10.38 -6.31
N TYR A 183 -2.08 10.20 -5.91
CA TYR A 183 -3.18 11.08 -6.30
C TYR A 183 -4.09 11.37 -5.11
N GLU A 184 -4.66 12.58 -5.11
CA GLU A 184 -5.80 12.94 -4.29
C GLU A 184 -7.08 12.84 -5.11
N TYR A 185 -8.16 12.31 -4.50
CA TYR A 185 -9.44 12.19 -5.17
C TYR A 185 -10.61 12.19 -4.19
N TYR A 186 -11.82 12.37 -4.70
CA TYR A 186 -13.07 12.16 -3.98
C TYR A 186 -14.19 11.76 -4.95
N PHE A 187 -15.24 11.16 -4.39
CA PHE A 187 -16.46 10.87 -5.14
C PHE A 187 -17.46 12.02 -5.00
N SER A 188 -18.17 12.29 -6.08
CA SER A 188 -19.30 13.21 -6.11
C SER A 188 -20.43 12.64 -6.97
N ALA A 189 -21.51 13.41 -7.13
CA ALA A 189 -22.59 13.09 -8.04
C ALA A 189 -23.20 14.36 -8.62
N ASP A 190 -23.82 14.20 -9.81
CA ASP A 190 -24.61 15.23 -10.50
C ASP A 190 -23.83 16.53 -10.73
N ASN A 191 -22.61 16.41 -11.25
CA ASN A 191 -21.70 17.51 -11.54
C ASN A 191 -21.38 18.35 -10.27
N LEU A 192 -20.82 17.66 -9.26
CA LEU A 192 -20.39 18.23 -7.98
C LEU A 192 -21.51 18.74 -7.06
N GLN A 193 -22.79 18.50 -7.38
CA GLN A 193 -23.90 18.96 -6.54
C GLN A 193 -23.97 18.19 -5.21
N ILE A 194 -23.54 16.95 -5.23
CA ILE A 194 -23.41 16.12 -4.05
C ILE A 194 -21.97 15.64 -3.98
N GLN A 195 -21.29 15.89 -2.87
CA GLN A 195 -19.91 15.48 -2.66
C GLN A 195 -19.84 14.62 -1.40
N GLU A 196 -18.99 13.60 -1.41
CA GLU A 196 -18.70 12.87 -0.17
C GLU A 196 -18.06 13.79 0.87
N THR A 197 -18.33 13.48 2.13
CA THR A 197 -17.77 14.19 3.28
C THR A 197 -16.97 13.20 4.11
N LEU A 198 -15.66 13.31 4.09
CA LEU A 198 -14.74 12.46 4.83
C LEU A 198 -14.24 13.17 6.08
N ASN A 199 -13.88 12.39 7.09
CA ASN A 199 -13.18 12.93 8.25
C ASN A 199 -11.68 13.00 7.94
N SER A 200 -11.09 14.20 8.05
CA SER A 200 -9.68 14.43 7.74
C SER A 200 -8.70 13.65 8.64
N SER A 201 -9.15 13.12 9.77
CA SER A 201 -8.33 12.27 10.64
C SER A 201 -8.31 10.79 10.23
N GLU A 202 -9.07 10.39 9.20
CA GLU A 202 -9.09 9.02 8.73
C GLU A 202 -7.86 8.71 7.86
N VAL A 203 -7.37 7.46 7.97
CA VAL A 203 -6.12 7.01 7.32
C VAL A 203 -6.13 7.06 5.79
N CYS A 204 -7.29 7.07 5.15
CA CYS A 204 -7.41 7.16 3.70
C CYS A 204 -7.42 8.60 3.18
N THR A 205 -7.23 9.60 4.03
CA THR A 205 -7.38 11.02 3.66
C THR A 205 -6.05 11.76 3.70
N ASN A 206 -6.03 12.92 3.02
CA ASN A 206 -4.88 13.82 2.99
C ASN A 206 -4.64 14.59 4.30
N GLY A 207 -5.48 14.39 5.32
CA GLY A 207 -5.36 15.09 6.61
C GLY A 207 -5.77 16.56 6.62
N ASP A 208 -6.14 17.15 5.48
CA ASP A 208 -6.53 18.57 5.39
C ASP A 208 -8.03 18.75 5.74
N PRO A 209 -8.36 19.41 6.88
CA PRO A 209 -9.75 19.60 7.26
C PRO A 209 -10.50 20.63 6.38
N ASN A 210 -9.79 21.42 5.58
CA ASN A 210 -10.38 22.40 4.68
C ASN A 210 -10.66 21.82 3.29
N SER A 211 -9.95 20.76 2.92
CA SER A 211 -10.06 20.10 1.61
C SER A 211 -9.76 18.61 1.77
N THR A 212 -10.61 17.92 2.54
CA THR A 212 -10.43 16.49 2.80
C THR A 212 -10.67 15.67 1.53
N ARG A 213 -9.68 14.87 1.15
CA ARG A 213 -9.68 14.03 -0.05
C ARG A 213 -9.09 12.67 0.27
N ARG A 214 -9.47 11.65 -0.50
CA ARG A 214 -8.85 10.33 -0.43
C ARG A 214 -7.46 10.38 -1.04
N LEU A 215 -6.57 9.56 -0.52
CA LEU A 215 -5.23 9.35 -1.06
C LEU A 215 -5.14 7.96 -1.68
N ILE A 216 -4.40 7.85 -2.78
CA ILE A 216 -4.08 6.59 -3.42
C ILE A 216 -2.67 6.64 -4.01
N SER A 217 -1.92 5.53 -3.87
CA SER A 217 -0.66 5.30 -4.56
C SER A 217 -0.85 4.17 -5.58
N ILE A 218 -0.55 4.45 -6.84
CA ILE A 218 -0.74 3.55 -7.99
C ILE A 218 0.63 3.09 -8.48
N SER A 219 0.87 1.78 -8.42
CA SER A 219 2.07 1.15 -8.96
C SER A 219 2.02 1.02 -10.50
N ASN A 220 3.11 0.53 -11.10
CA ASN A 220 3.18 0.25 -12.54
C ASN A 220 2.39 -1.00 -12.97
N GLN A 221 1.27 -1.31 -12.31
CA GLN A 221 0.43 -2.47 -12.59
C GLN A 221 -1.04 -2.08 -12.63
N ASN A 222 -1.80 -2.73 -13.52
CA ASN A 222 -3.25 -2.60 -13.54
C ASN A 222 -3.85 -3.06 -12.21
N ILE A 223 -4.79 -2.31 -11.67
CA ILE A 223 -5.38 -2.58 -10.36
C ILE A 223 -6.90 -2.38 -10.37
N ILE A 224 -7.59 -3.25 -9.67
CA ILE A 224 -8.98 -3.06 -9.28
C ILE A 224 -8.97 -2.76 -7.78
N LEU A 225 -9.36 -1.55 -7.43
CA LEU A 225 -9.35 -1.12 -6.02
C LEU A 225 -10.45 -1.81 -5.21
N PRO A 226 -10.26 -1.96 -3.89
CA PRO A 226 -11.33 -2.38 -3.00
C PRO A 226 -12.56 -1.48 -3.13
N ILE A 227 -13.74 -2.03 -2.86
CA ILE A 227 -14.97 -1.24 -2.77
C ILE A 227 -14.87 -0.39 -1.50
N VAL A 228 -15.03 0.93 -1.64
CA VAL A 228 -15.10 1.85 -0.51
C VAL A 228 -16.52 2.33 -0.30
N CYS A 229 -16.88 2.67 0.94
CA CYS A 229 -18.18 3.27 1.22
C CYS A 229 -18.17 4.76 0.93
N TRP A 230 -19.29 5.27 0.46
CA TRP A 230 -19.56 6.70 0.40
C TRP A 230 -19.43 7.32 1.81
N ASN A 231 -18.71 8.42 1.93
CA ASN A 231 -18.42 9.12 3.20
C ASN A 231 -17.58 8.34 4.20
N SER A 232 -16.85 7.30 3.82
CA SER A 232 -16.04 6.52 4.78
C SER A 232 -14.79 5.93 4.13
N CYS A 233 -13.72 5.81 4.91
CA CYS A 233 -12.52 5.06 4.54
C CYS A 233 -12.68 3.54 4.67
N SER A 234 -13.69 3.07 5.41
CA SER A 234 -13.91 1.66 5.66
C SER A 234 -14.43 0.93 4.41
N GLN A 235 -14.13 -0.36 4.32
CA GLN A 235 -14.77 -1.24 3.36
C GLN A 235 -16.24 -1.49 3.77
N CYS A 236 -17.15 -1.53 2.81
CA CYS A 236 -18.58 -1.59 3.10
C CYS A 236 -19.07 -2.91 3.71
N ASN A 237 -18.26 -3.96 3.67
CA ASN A 237 -18.57 -5.23 4.30
C ASN A 237 -18.56 -5.18 5.84
N ASP A 238 -18.05 -4.10 6.43
CA ASP A 238 -17.98 -3.90 7.88
C ASP A 238 -19.27 -3.29 8.46
N PHE A 239 -20.24 -2.88 7.61
CA PHE A 239 -21.55 -2.43 8.07
C PHE A 239 -22.53 -3.61 8.13
N PRO A 240 -23.26 -3.78 9.26
CA PRO A 240 -24.31 -4.80 9.32
C PRO A 240 -25.33 -4.53 8.22
N GLN A 241 -25.45 -5.46 7.28
CA GLN A 241 -26.52 -5.41 6.26
C GLN A 241 -27.87 -5.26 6.97
N PRO A 242 -28.75 -4.34 6.56
CA PRO A 242 -30.09 -4.29 7.10
C PRO A 242 -30.74 -5.67 6.93
N PRO A 243 -31.48 -6.18 7.92
CA PRO A 243 -32.11 -7.49 7.82
C PRO A 243 -32.94 -7.52 6.54
N SER A 244 -32.61 -8.47 5.65
CA SER A 244 -33.36 -8.72 4.41
C SER A 244 -34.82 -8.85 4.77
N GLY A 245 -35.61 -7.85 4.35
CA GLY A 245 -37.00 -7.69 4.73
C GLY A 245 -37.79 -8.94 4.38
N VAL A 246 -38.51 -9.44 5.38
CA VAL A 246 -39.60 -10.37 5.22
C VAL A 246 -40.68 -9.68 4.39
N SER A 247 -40.88 -10.20 3.18
CA SER A 247 -42.03 -9.85 2.34
C SER A 247 -43.33 -10.34 2.95
#